data_4a4cdd26d4ca61ee6f9868a7a803ed41
#
_entry.id   4a4cdd26d4ca61ee6f9868a7a803ed41
#
_cell.length_a   1.000
_cell.length_b   1.000
_cell.length_c   1.000
_cell.angle_alpha   90.00
_cell.angle_beta   90.00
_cell.angle_gamma   90.00
#
_symmetry.space_group_name_H-M   'P 1'
#
loop_
_entity.id
_entity.type
_entity.pdbx_description
1 polymer ?
#
loop_
_entity_poly.entity_id
_entity_poly.type
_entity_poly.pdbx_seq_one_letter_code
_entity_poly.pdbx_strand_id
1 'polypeptide(L)'
;MFESELVIARQTWQSFERDLSRLLTYDGFENVRLVGQTNDHGADVVAMRYGKKWLFQAKHWSKPVGLSVVTETLKAAKEYGAEVPVIVASSGFDAPAKAKHKELLDEGIRLQLWDSTDLVKKAKKLFDDPALAKSKPRPLREYQKHAVESIVGAYFDEDDNRALAVMATGLGKTYVAAESIRRIRAIQPNARVLVCAHTNDLVYQLERAFWPFLQPRDTTVVFNSNETVTEDQLNNADFVFACVDSMANYLSKRAAPEFDILLVDECHHVGAKRYDIVFDALDAGSLNGAFALGLSATPWRADEIDIREYFGDPRVSIDMVQGLKQGFLANVDYRMFSDNIDWDMLANLQGKSFSPKQINRTLFINEWDDAVVYRLKEAWREQSRPRAIVFCGTIDHAQTMRDKINQLGFCRAEALYSGGGRPGESMNQYQRNRILGDFANGDIACLCVVDIFNEGIDVPDVNIIVFQRVTHSRRIFIQQLGRGLRISEDKDKVIVLDFVSDIRRFAAGIELKDKLEEGPNRISLPNKVTFMRIGEEDAAVESFLREWLEDVVAIEEADEDASVLKFPPSAVH
;
A
#
# COMPACT_ATOMS: atom_id res chain seq x y z
N MET A 1 17.02 -4.01 17.53
CA MET A 1 15.94 -3.78 18.55
C MET A 1 16.61 -3.63 19.93
N PHE A 2 15.95 -3.47 21.03
CA PHE A 2 16.43 -3.07 22.37
C PHE A 2 17.39 -4.07 23.07
N GLU A 3 18.62 -4.20 22.59
CA GLU A 3 19.61 -5.15 23.14
C GLU A 3 20.14 -4.72 24.54
N SER A 4 20.32 -3.42 24.73
CA SER A 4 20.81 -2.84 25.98
C SER A 4 20.32 -1.40 26.13
N GLU A 5 20.39 -0.87 27.35
CA GLU A 5 20.08 0.54 27.62
C GLU A 5 21.01 1.50 26.86
N LEU A 6 22.26 1.09 26.61
CA LEU A 6 23.22 1.87 25.84
C LEU A 6 22.80 1.98 24.36
N VAL A 7 22.27 0.89 23.77
CA VAL A 7 21.73 0.89 22.41
C VAL A 7 20.51 1.81 22.34
N ILE A 8 19.60 1.69 23.30
CA ILE A 8 18.42 2.58 23.40
C ILE A 8 18.86 4.04 23.44
N ALA A 9 19.82 4.41 24.27
CA ALA A 9 20.27 5.79 24.44
C ALA A 9 20.90 6.41 23.18
N ARG A 10 21.41 5.58 22.26
CA ARG A 10 22.05 6.01 21.00
C ARG A 10 21.11 6.07 19.80
N GLN A 11 19.89 5.58 19.94
CA GLN A 11 18.89 5.60 18.86
C GLN A 11 18.44 7.04 18.58
N THR A 12 17.90 7.25 17.37
CA THR A 12 17.05 8.40 17.09
C THR A 12 15.64 8.14 17.64
N TRP A 13 14.85 9.17 17.86
CA TRP A 13 13.48 9.02 18.32
C TRP A 13 12.63 8.19 17.33
N GLN A 14 12.85 8.36 16.01
CA GLN A 14 12.17 7.58 14.97
C GLN A 14 12.51 6.09 15.07
N SER A 15 13.81 5.76 15.19
CA SER A 15 14.25 4.38 15.37
C SER A 15 13.69 3.76 16.65
N PHE A 16 13.60 4.53 17.75
CA PHE A 16 13.01 4.09 19.00
C PHE A 16 11.53 3.72 18.87
N GLU A 17 10.73 4.54 18.19
CA GLU A 17 9.31 4.29 17.93
C GLU A 17 9.09 3.08 17.00
N ARG A 18 9.93 2.92 15.97
CA ARG A 18 9.87 1.75 15.08
C ARG A 18 10.22 0.46 15.81
N ASP A 19 11.29 0.47 16.61
CA ASP A 19 11.70 -0.69 17.41
C ASP A 19 10.66 -1.05 18.47
N LEU A 20 9.98 -0.05 19.06
CA LEU A 20 8.83 -0.28 19.92
C LEU A 20 7.70 -0.98 19.15
N SER A 21 7.35 -0.48 17.98
CA SER A 21 6.29 -1.06 17.17
C SER A 21 6.61 -2.51 16.75
N ARG A 22 7.87 -2.78 16.40
CA ARG A 22 8.35 -4.13 16.08
C ARG A 22 8.30 -5.05 17.32
N LEU A 23 8.74 -4.57 18.47
CA LEU A 23 8.65 -5.31 19.73
C LEU A 23 7.20 -5.66 20.08
N LEU A 24 6.27 -4.71 19.96
CA LEU A 24 4.84 -4.93 20.19
C LEU A 24 4.28 -5.99 19.24
N THR A 25 4.65 -5.93 17.97
CA THR A 25 4.26 -6.92 16.97
C THR A 25 4.72 -8.33 17.35
N TYR A 26 5.96 -8.47 17.79
CA TYR A 26 6.50 -9.75 18.28
C TYR A 26 5.89 -10.21 19.60
N ASP A 27 5.51 -9.29 20.50
CA ASP A 27 4.81 -9.61 21.76
C ASP A 27 3.32 -9.96 21.54
N GLY A 28 2.83 -9.89 20.28
CA GLY A 28 1.48 -10.30 19.87
C GLY A 28 0.41 -9.24 20.03
N PHE A 29 0.80 -7.98 19.89
CA PHE A 29 -0.15 -6.92 19.61
C PHE A 29 -0.58 -6.97 18.15
N GLU A 30 -1.85 -6.76 17.91
CA GLU A 30 -2.46 -6.73 16.58
C GLU A 30 -2.66 -5.28 16.13
N ASN A 31 -2.72 -5.05 14.82
CA ASN A 31 -2.96 -3.74 14.23
C ASN A 31 -2.01 -2.65 14.77
N VAL A 32 -0.74 -2.99 15.00
CA VAL A 32 0.27 -2.04 15.48
C VAL A 32 0.50 -0.95 14.43
N ARG A 33 0.29 0.31 14.79
CA ARG A 33 0.40 1.45 13.89
C ARG A 33 1.17 2.59 14.54
N LEU A 34 2.17 3.08 13.83
CA LEU A 34 2.80 4.36 14.12
C LEU A 34 1.81 5.47 13.74
N VAL A 35 1.47 6.33 14.68
CA VAL A 35 0.55 7.47 14.49
C VAL A 35 1.23 8.79 14.83
N GLY A 36 2.39 8.75 15.49
CA GLY A 36 3.17 9.90 15.91
C GLY A 36 3.77 10.66 14.73
N GLN A 37 3.49 11.96 14.69
CA GLN A 37 4.21 13.01 13.95
C GLN A 37 3.98 14.35 14.65
N THR A 38 4.68 15.42 14.25
CA THR A 38 4.51 16.76 14.83
C THR A 38 3.03 17.16 14.95
N ASN A 39 2.56 17.41 16.19
CA ASN A 39 1.18 17.74 16.59
C ASN A 39 0.19 16.57 16.77
N ASP A 40 0.68 15.41 17.21
CA ASP A 40 -0.12 14.18 17.42
C ASP A 40 -0.79 14.03 18.79
N HIS A 41 -0.81 15.11 19.58
CA HIS A 41 -1.35 15.11 20.95
C HIS A 41 -0.73 14.07 21.90
N GLY A 42 0.46 13.52 21.54
CA GLY A 42 1.22 12.61 22.38
C GLY A 42 0.92 11.12 22.21
N ALA A 43 0.35 10.72 21.06
CA ALA A 43 0.21 9.31 20.69
C ALA A 43 1.24 8.94 19.63
N ASP A 44 2.12 7.97 19.89
CA ASP A 44 3.14 7.55 18.94
C ASP A 44 2.79 6.21 18.30
N VAL A 45 2.23 5.26 19.07
CA VAL A 45 1.81 3.95 18.57
C VAL A 45 0.42 3.60 19.11
N VAL A 46 -0.43 3.07 18.24
CA VAL A 46 -1.73 2.48 18.63
C VAL A 46 -1.73 1.01 18.21
N ALA A 47 -2.26 0.15 19.07
CA ALA A 47 -2.33 -1.28 18.81
C ALA A 47 -3.55 -1.92 19.50
N MET A 48 -3.90 -3.15 19.09
CA MET A 48 -4.94 -3.95 19.70
C MET A 48 -4.33 -5.13 20.45
N ARG A 49 -4.88 -5.47 21.62
CA ARG A 49 -4.54 -6.69 22.34
C ARG A 49 -5.70 -7.13 23.22
N TYR A 50 -6.10 -8.40 23.11
CA TYR A 50 -7.22 -8.97 23.85
C TYR A 50 -8.53 -8.18 23.69
N GLY A 51 -8.80 -7.71 22.47
CA GLY A 51 -9.97 -6.91 22.13
C GLY A 51 -9.96 -5.47 22.67
N LYS A 52 -8.85 -5.01 23.28
CA LYS A 52 -8.69 -3.66 23.83
C LYS A 52 -7.75 -2.83 22.97
N LYS A 53 -8.06 -1.55 22.85
CA LYS A 53 -7.21 -0.55 22.19
C LYS A 53 -6.17 -0.04 23.18
N TRP A 54 -4.90 -0.15 22.83
CA TRP A 54 -3.74 0.33 23.55
C TRP A 54 -3.16 1.54 22.85
N LEU A 55 -2.71 2.51 23.61
CA LEU A 55 -2.00 3.68 23.12
C LEU A 55 -0.65 3.77 23.81
N PHE A 56 0.40 3.93 23.02
CA PHE A 56 1.77 4.09 23.51
C PHE A 56 2.26 5.49 23.17
N GLN A 57 2.75 6.20 24.21
CA GLN A 57 3.51 7.42 24.05
C GLN A 57 4.97 7.12 24.32
N ALA A 58 5.83 7.29 23.31
CA ALA A 58 7.25 7.04 23.37
C ALA A 58 8.03 8.33 23.65
N LYS A 59 8.84 8.35 24.68
CA LYS A 59 9.68 9.50 25.04
C LYS A 59 11.15 9.07 25.07
N HIS A 60 11.84 9.40 23.97
CA HIS A 60 13.28 9.18 23.84
C HIS A 60 14.05 10.42 24.35
N TRP A 61 14.13 10.58 25.66
CA TRP A 61 14.74 11.72 26.32
C TRP A 61 15.94 11.29 27.17
N SER A 62 16.87 12.22 27.38
CA SER A 62 18.00 12.02 28.32
C SER A 62 17.64 12.24 29.79
N LYS A 63 16.46 12.81 30.06
CA LYS A 63 15.95 13.09 31.40
C LYS A 63 14.71 12.25 31.70
N PRO A 64 14.47 11.87 32.96
CA PRO A 64 13.26 11.15 33.36
C PRO A 64 11.98 11.87 32.96
N VAL A 65 11.00 11.10 32.57
CA VAL A 65 9.67 11.59 32.15
C VAL A 65 8.87 12.03 33.36
N GLY A 66 8.27 13.23 33.26
CA GLY A 66 7.54 13.87 34.37
C GLY A 66 6.02 13.83 34.19
N LEU A 67 5.31 14.46 35.16
CA LEU A 67 3.85 14.48 35.28
C LEU A 67 3.13 15.05 34.08
N SER A 68 3.72 16.00 33.36
CA SER A 68 3.09 16.60 32.15
C SER A 68 2.80 15.56 31.07
N VAL A 69 3.72 14.60 30.87
CA VAL A 69 3.54 13.52 29.90
C VAL A 69 2.42 12.56 30.31
N VAL A 70 2.26 12.30 31.61
CA VAL A 70 1.13 11.50 32.13
C VAL A 70 -0.20 12.15 31.72
N THR A 71 -0.33 13.45 31.92
CA THR A 71 -1.54 14.20 31.55
C THR A 71 -1.79 14.20 30.04
N GLU A 72 -0.73 14.39 29.25
CA GLU A 72 -0.76 14.35 27.80
C GLU A 72 -1.23 12.97 27.28
N THR A 73 -0.63 11.88 27.80
CA THR A 73 -0.98 10.50 27.42
C THR A 73 -2.43 10.15 27.75
N LEU A 74 -2.95 10.57 28.88
CA LEU A 74 -4.36 10.35 29.25
C LEU A 74 -5.31 11.10 28.32
N LYS A 75 -4.97 12.33 27.95
CA LYS A 75 -5.74 13.10 26.98
C LYS A 75 -5.75 12.41 25.62
N ALA A 76 -4.57 12.00 25.12
CA ALA A 76 -4.45 11.25 23.88
C ALA A 76 -5.24 9.94 23.92
N ALA A 77 -5.16 9.18 25.01
CA ALA A 77 -5.92 7.94 25.18
C ALA A 77 -7.43 8.16 25.06
N LYS A 78 -7.96 9.25 25.63
CA LYS A 78 -9.37 9.62 25.51
C LYS A 78 -9.73 9.98 24.07
N GLU A 79 -8.88 10.74 23.37
CA GLU A 79 -9.11 11.15 21.99
C GLU A 79 -9.09 9.97 21.00
N TYR A 80 -8.20 8.98 21.24
CA TYR A 80 -8.12 7.75 20.44
C TYR A 80 -9.11 6.65 20.87
N GLY A 81 -9.84 6.85 21.98
CA GLY A 81 -10.68 5.82 22.57
C GLY A 81 -9.87 4.61 23.06
N ALA A 82 -8.64 4.82 23.52
CA ALA A 82 -7.78 3.77 24.02
C ALA A 82 -8.06 3.45 25.49
N GLU A 83 -8.20 2.17 25.81
CA GLU A 83 -8.52 1.68 27.16
C GLU A 83 -7.27 1.50 28.03
N VAL A 84 -6.11 1.31 27.39
CA VAL A 84 -4.84 1.07 28.10
C VAL A 84 -3.78 2.03 27.57
N PRO A 85 -3.60 3.19 28.22
CA PRO A 85 -2.48 4.08 27.93
C PRO A 85 -1.17 3.51 28.50
N VAL A 86 -0.08 3.67 27.74
CA VAL A 86 1.27 3.27 28.12
C VAL A 86 2.23 4.41 27.82
N ILE A 87 3.07 4.77 28.77
CA ILE A 87 4.20 5.67 28.53
C ILE A 87 5.47 4.83 28.47
N VAL A 88 6.21 4.97 27.39
CA VAL A 88 7.47 4.27 27.15
C VAL A 88 8.61 5.29 27.19
N ALA A 89 9.50 5.17 28.16
CA ALA A 89 10.56 6.14 28.41
C ALA A 89 11.96 5.51 28.31
N SER A 90 12.85 6.11 27.49
CA SER A 90 14.25 5.67 27.41
C SER A 90 15.06 5.96 28.67
N SER A 91 14.67 6.97 29.47
CA SER A 91 15.39 7.44 30.67
C SER A 91 14.65 7.21 31.99
N GLY A 92 13.50 6.48 31.92
CA GLY A 92 12.67 6.21 33.12
C GLY A 92 11.77 7.37 33.50
N PHE A 93 11.30 7.36 34.78
CA PHE A 93 10.25 8.26 35.26
C PHE A 93 10.68 8.94 36.56
N ASP A 94 10.30 10.20 36.76
CA ASP A 94 10.52 10.93 38.00
C ASP A 94 9.54 10.51 39.11
N ALA A 95 9.79 10.98 40.35
CA ALA A 95 8.97 10.63 41.49
C ALA A 95 7.52 11.13 41.37
N PRO A 96 7.24 12.36 40.91
CA PRO A 96 5.87 12.83 40.66
C PRO A 96 5.08 11.98 39.66
N ALA A 97 5.70 11.58 38.55
CA ALA A 97 5.04 10.71 37.55
C ALA A 97 4.70 9.33 38.15
N LYS A 98 5.62 8.73 38.90
CA LYS A 98 5.39 7.45 39.62
C LYS A 98 4.28 7.55 40.65
N ALA A 99 4.24 8.65 41.41
CA ALA A 99 3.19 8.89 42.41
C ALA A 99 1.81 9.01 41.74
N LYS A 100 1.71 9.79 40.65
CA LYS A 100 0.47 9.95 39.89
C LYS A 100 0.02 8.64 39.24
N HIS A 101 0.96 7.84 38.73
CA HIS A 101 0.65 6.50 38.18
C HIS A 101 -0.03 5.61 39.23
N LYS A 102 0.49 5.61 40.47
CA LYS A 102 -0.11 4.83 41.58
C LYS A 102 -1.52 5.33 41.92
N GLU A 103 -1.73 6.63 42.01
CA GLU A 103 -3.04 7.25 42.24
C GLU A 103 -4.05 6.82 41.13
N LEU A 104 -3.64 6.90 39.87
CA LEU A 104 -4.48 6.52 38.72
C LEU A 104 -4.85 5.03 38.75
N LEU A 105 -3.93 4.16 39.15
CA LEU A 105 -4.23 2.74 39.33
C LEU A 105 -5.27 2.50 40.43
N ASP A 106 -5.17 3.25 41.53
CA ASP A 106 -6.14 3.19 42.65
C ASP A 106 -7.52 3.72 42.21
N GLU A 107 -7.58 4.66 41.24
CA GLU A 107 -8.79 5.15 40.57
C GLU A 107 -9.32 4.18 39.50
N GLY A 108 -8.65 3.07 39.22
CA GLY A 108 -9.03 2.08 38.21
C GLY A 108 -8.58 2.40 36.77
N ILE A 109 -7.76 3.43 36.58
CA ILE A 109 -7.19 3.79 35.27
C ILE A 109 -5.95 2.93 35.00
N ARG A 110 -5.95 2.18 33.90
CA ARG A 110 -4.91 1.19 33.56
C ARG A 110 -3.68 1.79 32.88
N LEU A 111 -3.19 2.93 33.35
CA LEU A 111 -1.93 3.48 32.86
C LEU A 111 -0.78 2.51 33.14
N GLN A 112 0.10 2.30 32.15
CA GLN A 112 1.34 1.55 32.34
C GLN A 112 2.55 2.46 32.09
N LEU A 113 3.63 2.19 32.83
CA LEU A 113 4.93 2.84 32.65
C LEU A 113 5.96 1.78 32.28
N TRP A 114 6.59 1.92 31.12
CA TRP A 114 7.67 1.04 30.66
C TRP A 114 8.95 1.87 30.52
N ASP A 115 10.00 1.47 31.18
CA ASP A 115 11.32 2.10 31.06
C ASP A 115 12.27 1.28 30.17
N SER A 116 13.52 1.74 30.02
CA SER A 116 14.55 1.04 29.26
C SER A 116 14.79 -0.39 29.75
N THR A 117 14.72 -0.63 31.04
CA THR A 117 14.91 -1.95 31.64
C THR A 117 13.78 -2.91 31.25
N ASP A 118 12.53 -2.41 31.23
CA ASP A 118 11.37 -3.19 30.75
C ASP A 118 11.51 -3.56 29.27
N LEU A 119 11.93 -2.60 28.43
CA LEU A 119 12.15 -2.83 27.01
C LEU A 119 13.25 -3.88 26.76
N VAL A 120 14.41 -3.73 27.41
CA VAL A 120 15.51 -4.70 27.33
C VAL A 120 15.06 -6.08 27.80
N LYS A 121 14.33 -6.16 28.92
CA LYS A 121 13.81 -7.45 29.42
C LYS A 121 12.85 -8.12 28.46
N LYS A 122 11.97 -7.35 27.80
CA LYS A 122 11.03 -7.88 26.78
C LYS A 122 11.79 -8.36 25.54
N ALA A 123 12.73 -7.56 25.05
CA ALA A 123 13.55 -7.90 23.88
C ALA A 123 14.42 -9.13 24.15
N LYS A 124 15.05 -9.21 25.33
CA LYS A 124 15.90 -10.34 25.72
C LYS A 124 15.16 -11.68 25.70
N LYS A 125 13.91 -11.71 26.16
CA LYS A 125 13.09 -12.93 26.06
C LYS A 125 12.96 -13.44 24.62
N LEU A 126 12.79 -12.54 23.67
CA LEU A 126 12.67 -12.87 22.25
C LEU A 126 14.05 -13.26 21.65
N PHE A 127 15.13 -12.67 22.14
CA PHE A 127 16.49 -13.01 21.72
C PHE A 127 16.94 -14.37 22.23
N ASP A 128 16.54 -14.72 23.46
CA ASP A 128 16.88 -16.01 24.08
C ASP A 128 16.04 -17.15 23.51
N ASP A 129 14.80 -16.86 23.14
CA ASP A 129 13.88 -17.80 22.47
C ASP A 129 13.06 -17.10 21.35
N PRO A 130 13.56 -17.05 20.12
CA PRO A 130 12.84 -16.46 18.98
C PRO A 130 11.48 -17.12 18.68
N ALA A 131 11.25 -18.36 19.17
CA ALA A 131 9.97 -19.04 18.98
C ALA A 131 8.82 -18.37 19.75
N LEU A 132 9.13 -17.56 20.76
CA LEU A 132 8.15 -16.75 21.51
C LEU A 132 7.57 -15.59 20.70
N ALA A 133 8.22 -15.18 19.61
CA ALA A 133 7.67 -14.17 18.73
C ALA A 133 6.34 -14.66 18.13
N LYS A 134 5.28 -13.89 18.35
CA LYS A 134 3.93 -14.25 17.93
C LYS A 134 3.65 -13.85 16.47
N SER A 135 4.37 -12.86 15.96
CA SER A 135 4.33 -12.52 14.55
C SER A 135 5.16 -13.53 13.76
N LYS A 136 4.49 -14.35 12.98
CA LYS A 136 5.11 -15.36 12.11
C LYS A 136 4.57 -15.22 10.70
N PRO A 137 5.39 -15.55 9.67
CA PRO A 137 4.87 -15.65 8.31
C PRO A 137 3.70 -16.63 8.24
N ARG A 138 2.67 -16.25 7.54
CA ARG A 138 1.56 -17.16 7.21
C ARG A 138 2.04 -18.24 6.23
N PRO A 139 1.35 -19.37 6.10
CA PRO A 139 1.64 -20.35 5.08
C PRO A 139 1.60 -19.74 3.68
N LEU A 140 2.57 -20.11 2.84
CA LEU A 140 2.59 -19.73 1.43
C LEU A 140 1.49 -20.48 0.66
N ARG A 141 0.86 -19.79 -0.29
CA ARG A 141 0.05 -20.43 -1.33
C ARG A 141 0.96 -21.13 -2.34
N GLU A 142 0.44 -22.10 -3.10
CA GLU A 142 1.26 -22.88 -4.02
C GLU A 142 2.06 -22.02 -5.02
N TYR A 143 1.41 -21.05 -5.67
CA TYR A 143 2.09 -20.14 -6.59
C TYR A 143 3.18 -19.30 -5.89
N GLN A 144 2.99 -18.94 -4.62
CA GLN A 144 3.99 -18.22 -3.82
C GLN A 144 5.18 -19.14 -3.47
N LYS A 145 4.93 -20.43 -3.20
CA LYS A 145 6.00 -21.41 -2.96
C LYS A 145 6.89 -21.53 -4.19
N HIS A 146 6.28 -21.70 -5.38
CA HIS A 146 7.03 -21.77 -6.64
C HIS A 146 7.83 -20.49 -6.90
N ALA A 147 7.24 -19.32 -6.66
CA ALA A 147 7.92 -18.05 -6.81
C ALA A 147 9.13 -17.94 -5.86
N VAL A 148 8.96 -18.30 -4.59
CA VAL A 148 10.04 -18.30 -3.59
C VAL A 148 11.14 -19.28 -3.97
N GLU A 149 10.80 -20.50 -4.37
CA GLU A 149 11.76 -21.52 -4.80
C GLU A 149 12.57 -21.06 -6.01
N SER A 150 11.91 -20.45 -6.99
CA SER A 150 12.54 -19.90 -8.18
C SER A 150 13.53 -18.75 -7.87
N ILE A 151 13.14 -17.82 -6.96
CA ILE A 151 14.00 -16.71 -6.55
C ILE A 151 15.19 -17.23 -5.72
N VAL A 152 14.94 -18.15 -4.77
CA VAL A 152 16.02 -18.74 -3.97
C VAL A 152 16.98 -19.55 -4.86
N GLY A 153 16.45 -20.30 -5.85
CA GLY A 153 17.26 -21.00 -6.83
C GLY A 153 18.16 -20.05 -7.63
N ALA A 154 17.61 -18.90 -8.06
CA ALA A 154 18.39 -17.90 -8.80
C ALA A 154 19.51 -17.27 -7.96
N TYR A 155 19.33 -17.10 -6.65
CA TYR A 155 20.38 -16.60 -5.76
C TYR A 155 21.58 -17.55 -5.64
N PHE A 156 21.34 -18.86 -5.69
CA PHE A 156 22.39 -19.89 -5.62
C PHE A 156 22.82 -20.39 -6.99
N ASP A 157 22.35 -19.78 -8.06
CA ASP A 157 22.77 -20.07 -9.44
C ASP A 157 24.17 -19.45 -9.69
N GLU A 158 25.12 -20.23 -10.21
CA GLU A 158 26.45 -19.73 -10.49
C GLU A 158 26.53 -18.93 -11.81
N ASP A 159 25.51 -19.04 -12.66
CA ASP A 159 25.49 -18.45 -14.00
C ASP A 159 24.68 -17.16 -14.08
N ASP A 160 23.80 -16.87 -13.09
CA ASP A 160 22.96 -15.66 -13.08
C ASP A 160 22.77 -15.14 -11.64
N ASN A 161 22.95 -13.84 -11.45
CA ASN A 161 22.83 -13.16 -10.14
C ASN A 161 21.63 -12.20 -10.12
N ARG A 162 20.54 -12.57 -10.82
CA ARG A 162 19.37 -11.72 -11.01
C ARG A 162 18.06 -12.51 -10.89
N ALA A 163 17.03 -11.85 -10.39
CA ALA A 163 15.67 -12.36 -10.42
C ALA A 163 14.64 -11.24 -10.57
N LEU A 164 13.67 -11.46 -11.44
CA LEU A 164 12.51 -10.60 -11.63
C LEU A 164 11.23 -11.35 -11.25
N ALA A 165 10.44 -10.77 -10.34
CA ALA A 165 9.13 -11.29 -9.99
C ALA A 165 8.03 -10.31 -10.46
N VAL A 166 7.32 -10.68 -11.51
CA VAL A 166 6.17 -9.95 -12.04
C VAL A 166 4.90 -10.58 -11.49
N MET A 167 4.25 -9.92 -10.55
CA MET A 167 3.06 -10.44 -9.91
C MET A 167 2.04 -9.31 -9.72
N ALA A 168 0.81 -9.52 -10.13
CA ALA A 168 -0.25 -8.53 -9.98
C ALA A 168 -0.40 -8.07 -8.52
N THR A 169 -0.88 -6.85 -8.33
CA THR A 169 -1.20 -6.31 -7.00
C THR A 169 -2.19 -7.24 -6.29
N GLY A 170 -1.97 -7.49 -5.00
CA GLY A 170 -2.80 -8.43 -4.22
C GLY A 170 -2.25 -9.86 -4.14
N LEU A 171 -1.33 -10.27 -5.02
CA LEU A 171 -0.72 -11.61 -5.01
C LEU A 171 0.40 -11.78 -3.97
N GLY A 172 0.84 -10.69 -3.33
CA GLY A 172 1.81 -10.74 -2.24
C GLY A 172 3.27 -10.72 -2.70
N LYS A 173 3.63 -9.88 -3.68
CA LYS A 173 5.02 -9.68 -4.15
C LYS A 173 6.02 -9.51 -3.01
N THR A 174 5.79 -8.50 -2.17
CA THR A 174 6.65 -8.18 -1.02
C THR A 174 6.77 -9.36 -0.06
N TYR A 175 5.68 -10.14 0.12
CA TYR A 175 5.66 -11.34 0.95
C TYR A 175 6.56 -12.44 0.38
N VAL A 176 6.49 -12.66 -0.94
CA VAL A 176 7.35 -13.61 -1.66
C VAL A 176 8.82 -13.21 -1.54
N ALA A 177 9.16 -11.93 -1.76
CA ALA A 177 10.52 -11.44 -1.64
C ALA A 177 11.07 -11.60 -0.21
N ALA A 178 10.29 -11.19 0.80
CA ALA A 178 10.71 -11.31 2.21
C ALA A 178 10.93 -12.78 2.63
N GLU A 179 10.06 -13.69 2.20
CA GLU A 179 10.23 -15.13 2.45
C GLU A 179 11.43 -15.70 1.70
N SER A 180 11.68 -15.28 0.46
CA SER A 180 12.88 -15.69 -0.30
C SER A 180 14.16 -15.27 0.42
N ILE A 181 14.24 -14.01 0.85
CA ILE A 181 15.37 -13.48 1.61
C ILE A 181 15.52 -14.21 2.96
N ARG A 182 14.42 -14.49 3.65
CA ARG A 182 14.47 -15.29 4.88
C ARG A 182 15.07 -16.68 4.66
N ARG A 183 14.70 -17.36 3.55
CA ARG A 183 15.28 -18.69 3.20
C ARG A 183 16.74 -18.59 2.79
N ILE A 184 17.12 -17.57 2.03
CA ILE A 184 18.53 -17.32 1.70
C ILE A 184 19.33 -17.11 2.98
N ARG A 185 18.87 -16.26 3.90
CA ARG A 185 19.55 -16.00 5.17
C ARG A 185 19.52 -17.19 6.15
N ALA A 186 18.63 -18.14 5.98
CA ALA A 186 18.70 -19.40 6.73
C ALA A 186 19.93 -20.25 6.32
N ILE A 187 20.45 -20.07 5.10
CA ILE A 187 21.64 -20.75 4.56
C ILE A 187 22.88 -19.86 4.74
N GLN A 188 22.73 -18.55 4.49
CA GLN A 188 23.78 -17.53 4.64
C GLN A 188 23.35 -16.47 5.67
N PRO A 189 23.49 -16.73 6.97
CA PRO A 189 22.93 -15.87 8.03
C PRO A 189 23.43 -14.43 8.03
N ASN A 190 24.64 -14.21 7.51
CA ASN A 190 25.27 -12.89 7.47
C ASN A 190 24.96 -12.10 6.19
N ALA A 191 24.17 -12.65 5.26
CA ALA A 191 23.80 -11.93 4.04
C ALA A 191 23.08 -10.63 4.38
N ARG A 192 23.64 -9.51 3.89
CA ARG A 192 23.14 -8.16 4.12
C ARG A 192 22.24 -7.71 2.99
N VAL A 193 21.16 -7.04 3.33
CA VAL A 193 20.07 -6.74 2.39
C VAL A 193 19.84 -5.24 2.30
N LEU A 194 19.91 -4.69 1.09
CA LEU A 194 19.42 -3.35 0.76
C LEU A 194 18.07 -3.48 0.07
N VAL A 195 17.05 -2.86 0.62
CA VAL A 195 15.69 -2.80 0.07
C VAL A 195 15.43 -1.36 -0.38
N CYS A 196 15.22 -1.15 -1.67
CA CYS A 196 14.99 0.16 -2.25
C CYS A 196 13.55 0.38 -2.70
N ALA A 197 13.02 1.57 -2.41
CA ALA A 197 11.76 2.07 -2.94
C ALA A 197 11.89 3.54 -3.35
N HIS A 198 10.96 4.04 -4.17
CA HIS A 198 11.01 5.40 -4.71
C HIS A 198 10.40 6.47 -3.79
N THR A 199 9.65 6.11 -2.74
CA THR A 199 9.08 7.05 -1.75
C THR A 199 9.41 6.66 -0.31
N ASN A 200 9.45 7.67 0.57
CA ASN A 200 9.69 7.44 2.00
C ASN A 200 8.59 6.57 2.64
N ASP A 201 7.34 6.76 2.24
CA ASP A 201 6.21 6.01 2.79
C ASP A 201 6.28 4.51 2.42
N LEU A 202 6.71 4.20 1.20
CA LEU A 202 6.95 2.81 0.77
C LEU A 202 8.10 2.16 1.55
N VAL A 203 9.16 2.91 1.84
CA VAL A 203 10.29 2.40 2.64
C VAL A 203 9.81 1.95 4.02
N TYR A 204 9.00 2.75 4.72
CA TYR A 204 8.44 2.39 6.02
C TYR A 204 7.48 1.19 5.93
N GLN A 205 6.74 1.08 4.84
CA GLN A 205 5.84 -0.07 4.63
C GLN A 205 6.59 -1.36 4.36
N LEU A 206 7.66 -1.30 3.56
CA LEU A 206 8.53 -2.43 3.29
C LEU A 206 9.18 -2.93 4.58
N GLU A 207 9.76 -2.03 5.38
CA GLU A 207 10.33 -2.41 6.67
C GLU A 207 9.30 -3.16 7.53
N ARG A 208 8.09 -2.60 7.67
CA ARG A 208 7.01 -3.23 8.45
C ARG A 208 6.58 -4.58 7.87
N ALA A 209 6.49 -4.70 6.54
CA ALA A 209 6.12 -5.94 5.87
C ALA A 209 7.15 -7.05 6.09
N PHE A 210 8.41 -6.68 6.34
CA PHE A 210 9.49 -7.64 6.61
C PHE A 210 9.51 -8.14 8.06
N TRP A 211 8.95 -7.42 9.04
CA TRP A 211 9.04 -7.82 10.45
C TRP A 211 8.69 -9.29 10.75
N PRO A 212 7.64 -9.90 10.16
CA PRO A 212 7.33 -11.32 10.40
C PRO A 212 8.41 -12.29 9.92
N PHE A 213 9.29 -11.86 9.02
CA PHE A 213 10.34 -12.67 8.40
C PHE A 213 11.71 -12.46 9.03
N LEU A 214 11.89 -11.40 9.80
CA LEU A 214 13.13 -11.06 10.46
C LEU A 214 13.30 -11.86 11.76
N GLN A 215 14.54 -12.19 12.08
CA GLN A 215 14.88 -12.67 13.42
C GLN A 215 14.79 -11.50 14.42
N PRO A 216 14.42 -11.75 15.68
CA PRO A 216 14.37 -10.67 16.69
C PRO A 216 15.70 -9.90 16.86
N ARG A 217 16.84 -10.54 16.57
CA ARG A 217 18.18 -9.93 16.64
C ARG A 217 18.59 -9.18 15.37
N ASP A 218 17.93 -9.39 14.25
CA ASP A 218 18.26 -8.67 13.01
C ASP A 218 18.19 -7.16 13.23
N THR A 219 19.21 -6.47 12.79
CA THR A 219 19.29 -5.00 12.86
C THR A 219 18.69 -4.39 11.60
N THR A 220 17.81 -3.42 11.77
CA THR A 220 17.16 -2.70 10.66
C THR A 220 17.49 -1.22 10.71
N VAL A 221 17.76 -0.63 9.56
CA VAL A 221 17.96 0.81 9.38
C VAL A 221 17.01 1.30 8.29
N VAL A 222 16.35 2.44 8.53
CA VAL A 222 15.62 3.18 7.50
C VAL A 222 16.47 4.36 7.06
N PHE A 223 16.77 4.41 5.77
CA PHE A 223 17.63 5.43 5.17
C PHE A 223 16.86 6.27 4.16
N ASN A 224 16.36 7.41 4.61
CA ASN A 224 15.57 8.34 3.82
C ASN A 224 15.81 9.80 4.26
N SER A 225 15.09 10.75 3.68
CA SER A 225 15.24 12.18 4.02
C SER A 225 14.72 12.55 5.41
N ASN A 226 13.95 11.67 6.07
CA ASN A 226 13.30 11.95 7.35
C ASN A 226 14.13 11.46 8.54
N GLU A 227 15.12 10.60 8.31
CA GLU A 227 15.91 9.99 9.38
C GLU A 227 17.40 10.30 9.25
N THR A 228 18.05 10.49 10.39
CA THR A 228 19.50 10.64 10.47
C THR A 228 20.13 9.27 10.75
N VAL A 229 20.97 8.82 9.84
CA VAL A 229 21.68 7.53 9.93
C VAL A 229 23.18 7.77 9.82
N THR A 230 23.95 7.13 10.70
CA THR A 230 25.41 7.18 10.66
C THR A 230 25.97 6.15 9.68
N GLU A 231 27.22 6.38 9.21
CA GLU A 231 27.92 5.40 8.37
C GLU A 231 28.10 4.05 9.07
N ASP A 232 28.36 4.07 10.36
CA ASP A 232 28.50 2.85 11.19
C ASP A 232 27.19 2.03 11.18
N GLN A 233 26.04 2.70 11.31
CA GLN A 233 24.75 2.04 11.21
C GLN A 233 24.49 1.45 9.82
N LEU A 234 24.83 2.18 8.75
CA LEU A 234 24.69 1.66 7.38
C LEU A 234 25.61 0.46 7.11
N ASN A 235 26.82 0.51 7.63
CA ASN A 235 27.83 -0.53 7.39
C ASN A 235 27.58 -1.80 8.22
N ASN A 236 26.85 -1.73 9.32
CA ASN A 236 26.66 -2.86 10.23
C ASN A 236 25.22 -3.39 10.29
N ALA A 237 24.25 -2.74 9.65
CA ALA A 237 22.87 -3.23 9.64
C ALA A 237 22.71 -4.48 8.76
N ASP A 238 21.93 -5.45 9.23
CA ASP A 238 21.53 -6.63 8.46
C ASP A 238 20.60 -6.25 7.31
N PHE A 239 19.68 -5.31 7.56
CA PHE A 239 18.72 -4.79 6.60
C PHE A 239 18.75 -3.28 6.56
N VAL A 240 18.93 -2.72 5.37
CA VAL A 240 18.77 -1.29 5.10
C VAL A 240 17.58 -1.09 4.19
N PHE A 241 16.56 -0.39 4.66
CA PHE A 241 15.41 0.03 3.88
C PHE A 241 15.62 1.46 3.43
N ALA A 242 15.80 1.70 2.14
CA ALA A 242 16.23 2.99 1.64
C ALA A 242 15.27 3.60 0.61
N CYS A 243 15.09 4.94 0.70
CA CYS A 243 14.61 5.69 -0.44
C CYS A 243 15.74 5.79 -1.48
N VAL A 244 15.46 5.42 -2.72
CA VAL A 244 16.47 5.38 -3.79
C VAL A 244 17.19 6.72 -3.95
N ASP A 245 16.48 7.85 -3.85
CA ASP A 245 17.10 9.18 -3.92
C ASP A 245 18.12 9.42 -2.81
N SER A 246 17.83 9.01 -1.60
CA SER A 246 18.74 9.14 -0.45
C SER A 246 19.96 8.25 -0.62
N MET A 247 19.75 7.01 -1.05
CA MET A 247 20.83 6.05 -1.27
C MET A 247 21.72 6.49 -2.44
N ALA A 248 21.17 6.90 -3.57
CA ALA A 248 21.94 7.40 -4.71
C ALA A 248 22.75 8.67 -4.36
N ASN A 249 22.17 9.58 -3.56
CA ASN A 249 22.90 10.75 -3.08
C ASN A 249 24.08 10.39 -2.15
N TYR A 250 23.92 9.35 -1.33
CA TYR A 250 24.99 8.85 -0.48
C TYR A 250 26.11 8.21 -1.32
N LEU A 251 25.75 7.28 -2.22
CA LEU A 251 26.70 6.53 -3.05
C LEU A 251 27.44 7.39 -4.06
N SER A 252 26.86 8.51 -4.50
CA SER A 252 27.56 9.48 -5.36
C SER A 252 28.73 10.18 -4.68
N LYS A 253 28.85 10.09 -3.34
CA LYS A 253 29.83 10.85 -2.54
C LYS A 253 30.72 9.97 -1.66
N ARG A 254 30.36 8.71 -1.50
CA ARG A 254 30.99 7.77 -0.54
C ARG A 254 31.05 6.36 -1.11
N ALA A 255 31.96 5.57 -0.58
CA ALA A 255 32.02 4.16 -0.91
C ALA A 255 30.74 3.42 -0.51
N ALA A 256 30.34 2.47 -1.33
CA ALA A 256 29.17 1.65 -1.05
C ALA A 256 29.44 0.73 0.17
N PRO A 257 28.49 0.64 1.11
CA PRO A 257 28.46 -0.49 2.04
C PRO A 257 28.33 -1.80 1.27
N GLU A 258 28.90 -2.86 1.80
CA GLU A 258 28.74 -4.18 1.22
C GLU A 258 27.30 -4.67 1.45
N PHE A 259 26.63 -5.10 0.38
CA PHE A 259 25.33 -5.76 0.41
C PHE A 259 25.37 -6.99 -0.49
N ASP A 260 24.82 -8.10 -0.01
CA ASP A 260 24.72 -9.34 -0.77
C ASP A 260 23.47 -9.36 -1.66
N ILE A 261 22.41 -8.63 -1.25
CA ILE A 261 21.12 -8.58 -1.95
C ILE A 261 20.67 -7.14 -2.10
N LEU A 262 20.32 -6.73 -3.32
CA LEU A 262 19.57 -5.53 -3.66
C LEU A 262 18.16 -5.94 -4.06
N LEU A 263 17.17 -5.60 -3.23
CA LEU A 263 15.75 -5.72 -3.56
C LEU A 263 15.20 -4.35 -4.00
N VAL A 264 14.58 -4.30 -5.16
CA VAL A 264 13.88 -3.11 -5.66
C VAL A 264 12.39 -3.39 -5.78
N ASP A 265 11.58 -2.73 -4.94
CA ASP A 265 10.11 -2.80 -5.07
C ASP A 265 9.61 -1.78 -6.10
N GLU A 266 8.54 -2.12 -6.80
CA GLU A 266 8.01 -1.39 -7.97
C GLU A 266 9.13 -1.07 -8.98
N CYS A 267 9.90 -2.09 -9.34
CA CYS A 267 11.12 -1.99 -10.14
C CYS A 267 10.90 -1.47 -11.58
N HIS A 268 9.65 -1.26 -12.01
CA HIS A 268 9.34 -0.55 -13.24
C HIS A 268 9.76 0.95 -13.21
N HIS A 269 10.18 1.49 -12.04
CA HIS A 269 10.82 2.80 -11.95
C HIS A 269 12.33 2.79 -12.26
N VAL A 270 12.94 1.62 -12.41
CA VAL A 270 14.36 1.45 -12.76
C VAL A 270 14.62 2.02 -14.17
N GLY A 271 15.82 2.54 -14.41
CA GLY A 271 16.19 3.28 -15.62
C GLY A 271 16.19 4.79 -15.43
N ALA A 272 15.68 5.29 -14.30
CA ALA A 272 16.01 6.65 -13.89
C ALA A 272 17.44 6.68 -13.32
N LYS A 273 18.21 7.73 -13.62
CA LYS A 273 19.63 7.90 -13.23
C LYS A 273 19.95 7.58 -11.76
N ARG A 274 18.96 7.65 -10.87
CA ARG A 274 19.13 7.34 -9.45
C ARG A 274 19.29 5.86 -9.18
N TYR A 275 18.58 5.04 -9.91
CA TYR A 275 18.73 3.57 -9.83
C TYR A 275 20.07 3.14 -10.41
N ASP A 276 20.48 3.69 -11.56
CA ASP A 276 21.75 3.36 -12.19
C ASP A 276 22.93 3.57 -11.21
N ILE A 277 22.93 4.70 -10.46
CA ILE A 277 23.95 4.95 -9.43
C ILE A 277 23.97 3.85 -8.36
N VAL A 278 22.80 3.32 -7.95
CA VAL A 278 22.73 2.26 -6.93
C VAL A 278 23.22 0.94 -7.52
N PHE A 279 22.80 0.60 -8.74
CA PHE A 279 23.23 -0.63 -9.43
C PHE A 279 24.73 -0.64 -9.69
N ASP A 280 25.28 0.44 -10.24
CA ASP A 280 26.72 0.58 -10.53
C ASP A 280 27.56 0.48 -9.26
N ALA A 281 27.14 1.18 -8.18
CA ALA A 281 27.91 1.20 -6.93
C ALA A 281 27.96 -0.16 -6.22
N LEU A 282 26.95 -1.01 -6.42
CA LEU A 282 26.85 -2.35 -5.84
C LEU A 282 27.26 -3.46 -6.82
N ASP A 283 27.61 -3.11 -8.05
CA ASP A 283 27.80 -4.07 -9.15
C ASP A 283 26.62 -5.07 -9.24
N ALA A 284 25.40 -4.54 -8.98
CA ALA A 284 24.21 -5.34 -8.79
C ALA A 284 23.82 -6.10 -10.06
N GLY A 285 23.55 -7.40 -9.92
CA GLY A 285 23.21 -8.29 -11.04
C GLY A 285 24.42 -8.86 -11.77
N SER A 286 25.65 -8.43 -11.45
CA SER A 286 26.87 -9.12 -11.90
C SER A 286 27.17 -10.32 -10.99
N LEU A 287 27.89 -11.32 -11.49
CA LEU A 287 28.21 -12.55 -10.73
C LEU A 287 29.03 -12.30 -9.46
N ASN A 288 29.74 -11.18 -9.38
CA ASN A 288 30.57 -10.81 -8.23
C ASN A 288 29.96 -9.69 -7.37
N GLY A 289 28.81 -9.15 -7.78
CA GLY A 289 28.13 -8.05 -7.10
C GLY A 289 26.95 -8.51 -6.26
N ALA A 290 26.11 -7.55 -5.85
CA ALA A 290 24.88 -7.85 -5.13
C ALA A 290 23.86 -8.56 -6.02
N PHE A 291 23.17 -9.57 -5.49
CA PHE A 291 22.04 -10.20 -6.17
C PHE A 291 20.92 -9.21 -6.40
N ALA A 292 20.52 -9.00 -7.66
CA ALA A 292 19.49 -8.04 -8.02
C ALA A 292 18.11 -8.71 -8.07
N LEU A 293 17.23 -8.35 -7.12
CA LEU A 293 15.84 -8.85 -7.05
C LEU A 293 14.88 -7.71 -7.34
N GLY A 294 14.15 -7.81 -8.46
CA GLY A 294 13.11 -6.85 -8.86
C GLY A 294 11.70 -7.36 -8.58
N LEU A 295 10.84 -6.48 -8.06
CA LEU A 295 9.41 -6.73 -7.91
C LEU A 295 8.62 -5.73 -8.73
N SER A 296 7.67 -6.20 -9.57
CA SER A 296 6.75 -5.34 -10.29
C SER A 296 5.36 -5.95 -10.36
N ALA A 297 4.34 -5.10 -10.42
CA ALA A 297 2.98 -5.53 -10.73
C ALA A 297 2.75 -5.71 -12.24
N THR A 298 3.53 -5.03 -13.05
CA THR A 298 3.42 -5.02 -14.51
C THR A 298 4.81 -5.21 -15.13
N PRO A 299 4.93 -6.00 -16.21
CA PRO A 299 6.20 -6.19 -16.91
C PRO A 299 6.58 -5.02 -17.85
N TRP A 300 5.69 -4.04 -17.99
CA TRP A 300 5.77 -3.00 -19.02
C TRP A 300 6.12 -1.63 -18.43
N ARG A 301 6.90 -0.87 -19.22
CA ARG A 301 7.08 0.58 -19.06
C ARG A 301 6.63 1.29 -20.33
N ALA A 302 6.14 2.53 -20.16
CA ALA A 302 5.71 3.38 -21.28
C ALA A 302 6.90 3.99 -22.06
N ASP A 303 8.12 3.98 -21.49
CA ASP A 303 9.31 4.70 -21.98
C ASP A 303 10.39 3.78 -22.57
N GLU A 304 10.03 2.60 -23.09
CA GLU A 304 10.89 1.65 -23.81
C GLU A 304 12.08 1.07 -23.00
N ILE A 305 12.24 1.39 -21.71
CA ILE A 305 13.31 0.80 -20.90
C ILE A 305 12.94 -0.63 -20.50
N ASP A 306 13.76 -1.59 -20.89
CA ASP A 306 13.56 -3.00 -20.56
C ASP A 306 14.11 -3.31 -19.17
N ILE A 307 13.23 -3.49 -18.17
CA ILE A 307 13.62 -3.85 -16.81
C ILE A 307 14.38 -5.18 -16.71
N ARG A 308 14.32 -6.02 -17.78
CA ARG A 308 15.06 -7.27 -17.87
C ARG A 308 16.58 -7.06 -18.00
N GLU A 309 17.02 -5.91 -18.47
CA GLU A 309 18.44 -5.55 -18.48
C GLU A 309 19.02 -5.55 -17.06
N TYR A 310 18.22 -5.16 -16.06
CA TYR A 310 18.63 -5.07 -14.66
C TYR A 310 18.39 -6.37 -13.88
N PHE A 311 17.28 -7.06 -14.13
CA PHE A 311 16.82 -8.18 -13.28
C PHE A 311 16.73 -9.52 -14.01
N GLY A 312 17.12 -9.60 -15.27
CA GLY A 312 16.95 -10.80 -16.08
C GLY A 312 15.49 -11.06 -16.48
N ASP A 313 15.25 -12.17 -17.14
CA ASP A 313 13.91 -12.62 -17.49
C ASP A 313 13.07 -12.92 -16.23
N PRO A 314 11.75 -12.72 -16.27
CA PRO A 314 10.88 -13.01 -15.13
C PRO A 314 11.00 -14.47 -14.68
N ARG A 315 11.44 -14.70 -13.45
CA ARG A 315 11.42 -16.02 -12.79
C ARG A 315 10.02 -16.46 -12.42
N VAL A 316 9.12 -15.48 -12.23
CA VAL A 316 7.68 -15.68 -12.06
C VAL A 316 6.93 -14.55 -12.73
N SER A 317 5.86 -14.89 -13.45
CA SER A 317 4.99 -13.92 -14.09
C SER A 317 3.53 -14.35 -13.90
N ILE A 318 2.79 -13.60 -13.09
CA ILE A 318 1.36 -13.83 -12.83
C ILE A 318 0.65 -12.48 -12.94
N ASP A 319 0.03 -12.23 -14.08
CA ASP A 319 -0.78 -11.03 -14.26
C ASP A 319 -2.14 -11.11 -13.55
N MET A 320 -2.91 -10.02 -13.59
CA MET A 320 -4.21 -9.94 -12.91
C MET A 320 -5.22 -10.94 -13.49
N VAL A 321 -5.22 -11.13 -14.82
CA VAL A 321 -6.15 -12.03 -15.48
C VAL A 321 -5.85 -13.49 -15.11
N GLN A 322 -4.56 -13.86 -15.10
CA GLN A 322 -4.13 -15.18 -14.64
C GLN A 322 -4.48 -15.37 -13.16
N GLY A 323 -4.25 -14.36 -12.31
CA GLY A 323 -4.60 -14.39 -10.89
C GLY A 323 -6.10 -14.60 -10.65
N LEU A 324 -6.96 -13.97 -11.46
CA LEU A 324 -8.41 -14.17 -11.41
C LEU A 324 -8.81 -15.56 -11.93
N LYS A 325 -8.29 -15.98 -13.09
CA LYS A 325 -8.60 -17.28 -13.71
C LYS A 325 -8.20 -18.46 -12.83
N GLN A 326 -7.09 -18.35 -12.11
CA GLN A 326 -6.56 -19.40 -11.23
C GLN A 326 -7.12 -19.31 -9.79
N GLY A 327 -7.99 -18.34 -9.51
CA GLY A 327 -8.59 -18.17 -8.18
C GLY A 327 -7.57 -17.68 -7.12
N PHE A 328 -6.48 -17.05 -7.53
CA PHE A 328 -5.50 -16.46 -6.62
C PHE A 328 -5.93 -15.09 -6.11
N LEU A 329 -6.84 -14.45 -6.84
CA LEU A 329 -7.50 -13.20 -6.49
C LEU A 329 -8.98 -13.46 -6.22
N ALA A 330 -9.62 -12.59 -5.43
CA ALA A 330 -11.05 -12.68 -5.16
C ALA A 330 -11.87 -12.50 -6.44
N ASN A 331 -13.02 -13.15 -6.51
CA ASN A 331 -13.96 -12.98 -7.61
C ASN A 331 -14.36 -11.51 -7.78
N VAL A 332 -14.55 -11.08 -9.01
CA VAL A 332 -14.89 -9.69 -9.34
C VAL A 332 -16.26 -9.64 -10.01
N ASP A 333 -17.16 -8.82 -9.44
CA ASP A 333 -18.39 -8.38 -10.08
C ASP A 333 -18.15 -6.94 -10.56
N TYR A 334 -17.70 -6.81 -11.81
CA TYR A 334 -17.35 -5.52 -12.38
C TYR A 334 -18.56 -4.94 -13.11
N ARG A 335 -19.03 -3.78 -12.62
CA ARG A 335 -20.19 -3.08 -13.16
C ARG A 335 -19.75 -1.72 -13.68
N MET A 336 -19.82 -1.57 -14.98
CA MET A 336 -19.49 -0.32 -15.67
C MET A 336 -20.76 0.46 -15.97
N PHE A 337 -20.78 1.73 -15.60
CA PHE A 337 -21.90 2.64 -15.83
C PHE A 337 -21.48 3.69 -16.84
N SER A 338 -22.19 3.73 -17.97
CA SER A 338 -21.94 4.65 -19.09
C SER A 338 -23.02 5.72 -19.23
N ASP A 339 -23.84 5.87 -18.24
CA ASP A 339 -25.04 6.73 -18.29
C ASP A 339 -24.69 8.23 -18.36
N ASN A 340 -23.47 8.60 -18.02
CA ASN A 340 -22.93 9.94 -18.09
C ASN A 340 -22.34 10.30 -19.47
N ILE A 341 -22.42 9.40 -20.46
CA ILE A 341 -21.98 9.67 -21.82
C ILE A 341 -23.11 10.37 -22.58
N ASP A 342 -22.82 11.54 -23.13
CA ASP A 342 -23.73 12.22 -24.07
C ASP A 342 -23.61 11.54 -25.44
N TRP A 343 -24.47 10.54 -25.66
CA TRP A 343 -24.51 9.73 -26.87
C TRP A 343 -24.88 10.55 -28.14
N ASP A 344 -25.71 11.57 -28.01
CA ASP A 344 -26.09 12.45 -29.12
C ASP A 344 -24.89 13.31 -29.55
N MET A 345 -24.08 13.72 -28.60
CA MET A 345 -22.86 14.46 -28.87
C MET A 345 -21.77 13.56 -29.47
N LEU A 346 -21.67 12.29 -29.04
CA LEU A 346 -20.76 11.31 -29.62
C LEU A 346 -21.01 11.14 -31.13
N ALA A 347 -22.26 11.04 -31.54
CA ALA A 347 -22.64 10.97 -32.97
C ALA A 347 -22.18 12.19 -33.79
N ASN A 348 -22.11 13.37 -33.16
CA ASN A 348 -21.68 14.61 -33.83
C ASN A 348 -20.14 14.78 -33.93
N LEU A 349 -19.36 13.91 -33.27
CA LEU A 349 -17.88 13.97 -33.25
C LEU A 349 -17.24 13.17 -34.37
N GLN A 350 -18.02 12.43 -35.16
CA GLN A 350 -17.55 11.61 -36.28
C GLN A 350 -16.66 12.38 -37.26
N GLY A 351 -15.56 11.77 -37.68
CA GLY A 351 -14.61 12.34 -38.64
C GLY A 351 -13.75 13.50 -38.09
N LYS A 352 -13.87 13.85 -36.82
CA LYS A 352 -13.06 14.89 -36.17
C LYS A 352 -11.99 14.26 -35.29
N SER A 353 -10.89 14.96 -35.11
CA SER A 353 -9.76 14.55 -34.27
C SER A 353 -9.76 15.31 -32.96
N PHE A 354 -9.68 14.60 -31.84
CA PHE A 354 -9.72 15.18 -30.49
C PHE A 354 -8.65 14.57 -29.60
N SER A 355 -8.14 15.34 -28.65
CA SER A 355 -7.35 14.76 -27.56
C SER A 355 -8.27 14.07 -26.55
N PRO A 356 -7.81 13.04 -25.81
CA PRO A 356 -8.59 12.38 -24.77
C PRO A 356 -9.18 13.36 -23.77
N LYS A 357 -8.43 14.38 -23.39
CA LYS A 357 -8.86 15.44 -22.47
C LYS A 357 -10.03 16.29 -23.02
N GLN A 358 -10.03 16.57 -24.32
CA GLN A 358 -11.12 17.30 -24.97
C GLN A 358 -12.37 16.43 -25.06
N ILE A 359 -12.23 15.14 -25.40
CA ILE A 359 -13.34 14.18 -25.44
C ILE A 359 -13.96 14.04 -24.05
N ASN A 360 -13.16 13.76 -23.04
CA ASN A 360 -13.66 13.57 -21.68
C ASN A 360 -14.43 14.81 -21.17
N ARG A 361 -13.95 16.01 -21.46
CA ARG A 361 -14.64 17.26 -21.08
C ARG A 361 -15.95 17.48 -21.83
N THR A 362 -16.09 16.91 -23.02
CA THR A 362 -17.23 17.16 -23.92
C THR A 362 -18.32 16.10 -23.78
N LEU A 363 -17.93 14.84 -23.50
CA LEU A 363 -18.85 13.70 -23.48
C LEU A 363 -19.46 13.40 -22.11
N PHE A 364 -18.76 13.75 -21.02
CA PHE A 364 -19.20 13.36 -19.68
C PHE A 364 -19.96 14.47 -18.97
N ILE A 365 -21.16 14.15 -18.50
CA ILE A 365 -22.03 15.05 -17.74
C ILE A 365 -21.58 15.06 -16.27
N ASN A 366 -21.43 16.25 -15.66
CA ASN A 366 -20.79 16.43 -14.36
C ASN A 366 -21.69 16.22 -13.12
N GLU A 367 -22.91 15.68 -13.23
CA GLU A 367 -23.87 15.63 -12.10
C GLU A 367 -24.36 14.20 -11.80
N TRP A 368 -23.49 13.40 -11.16
CA TRP A 368 -23.80 11.96 -10.94
C TRP A 368 -23.72 11.48 -9.50
N ASP A 369 -23.33 12.32 -8.57
CA ASP A 369 -23.07 11.88 -7.20
C ASP A 369 -24.24 11.12 -6.56
N ASP A 370 -25.48 11.55 -6.83
CA ASP A 370 -26.68 10.89 -6.27
C ASP A 370 -26.89 9.48 -6.85
N ALA A 371 -26.68 9.32 -8.16
CA ALA A 371 -26.74 8.01 -8.81
C ALA A 371 -25.66 7.08 -8.30
N VAL A 372 -24.42 7.58 -8.13
CA VAL A 372 -23.30 6.83 -7.57
C VAL A 372 -23.59 6.35 -6.16
N VAL A 373 -24.07 7.25 -5.29
CA VAL A 373 -24.39 6.86 -3.90
C VAL A 373 -25.55 5.88 -3.84
N TYR A 374 -26.53 5.99 -4.75
CA TYR A 374 -27.61 5.00 -4.87
C TYR A 374 -27.07 3.62 -5.27
N ARG A 375 -26.23 3.52 -6.32
CA ARG A 375 -25.61 2.27 -6.75
C ARG A 375 -24.67 1.68 -5.69
N LEU A 376 -23.93 2.53 -4.98
CA LEU A 376 -23.14 2.10 -3.83
C LEU A 376 -24.02 1.47 -2.74
N LYS A 377 -25.18 2.09 -2.43
CA LYS A 377 -26.14 1.56 -1.46
C LYS A 377 -26.74 0.21 -1.90
N GLU A 378 -26.99 0.00 -3.20
CA GLU A 378 -27.41 -1.29 -3.73
C GLU A 378 -26.32 -2.34 -3.53
N ALA A 379 -25.07 -2.08 -3.98
CA ALA A 379 -23.93 -2.96 -3.81
C ALA A 379 -23.64 -3.27 -2.32
N TRP A 380 -23.85 -2.28 -1.45
CA TRP A 380 -23.71 -2.41 0.01
C TRP A 380 -24.57 -3.53 0.58
N ARG A 381 -25.82 -3.63 0.10
CA ARG A 381 -26.78 -4.66 0.55
C ARG A 381 -26.46 -6.07 0.08
N GLU A 382 -25.64 -6.20 -0.95
CA GLU A 382 -25.23 -7.50 -1.49
C GLU A 382 -24.07 -8.13 -0.72
N GLN A 383 -23.39 -7.37 0.15
CA GLN A 383 -22.24 -7.83 0.92
C GLN A 383 -22.62 -8.11 2.38
N SER A 384 -22.11 -9.18 2.95
CA SER A 384 -22.35 -9.55 4.36
C SER A 384 -21.66 -8.59 5.34
N ARG A 385 -20.45 -8.13 5.00
CA ARG A 385 -19.65 -7.17 5.76
C ARG A 385 -19.11 -6.09 4.81
N PRO A 386 -19.98 -5.17 4.36
CA PRO A 386 -19.59 -4.22 3.32
C PRO A 386 -18.54 -3.23 3.81
N ARG A 387 -17.50 -3.05 3.00
CA ARG A 387 -16.44 -2.05 3.17
C ARG A 387 -16.08 -1.46 1.82
N ALA A 388 -16.15 -0.15 1.71
CA ALA A 388 -16.00 0.52 0.43
C ALA A 388 -14.85 1.52 0.39
N ILE A 389 -14.28 1.67 -0.82
CA ILE A 389 -13.45 2.82 -1.20
C ILE A 389 -14.07 3.47 -2.42
N VAL A 390 -14.22 4.80 -2.36
CA VAL A 390 -14.70 5.64 -3.45
C VAL A 390 -13.55 6.52 -3.92
N PHE A 391 -13.05 6.31 -5.12
CA PHE A 391 -12.00 7.12 -5.73
C PHE A 391 -12.57 8.37 -6.37
N CYS A 392 -12.27 9.53 -5.80
CA CYS A 392 -12.78 10.83 -6.22
C CYS A 392 -11.73 11.64 -6.98
N GLY A 393 -12.19 12.56 -7.83
CA GLY A 393 -11.30 13.38 -8.66
C GLY A 393 -10.66 14.55 -7.92
N THR A 394 -11.35 15.13 -6.93
CA THR A 394 -10.91 16.31 -6.16
C THR A 394 -11.25 16.16 -4.69
N ILE A 395 -10.60 16.96 -3.84
CA ILE A 395 -10.86 16.97 -2.39
C ILE A 395 -12.30 17.38 -2.10
N ASP A 396 -12.80 18.43 -2.75
CA ASP A 396 -14.20 18.88 -2.57
C ASP A 396 -15.19 17.80 -2.99
N HIS A 397 -14.91 17.06 -4.07
CA HIS A 397 -15.72 15.93 -4.50
C HIS A 397 -15.71 14.79 -3.46
N ALA A 398 -14.56 14.46 -2.88
CA ALA A 398 -14.48 13.43 -1.82
C ALA A 398 -15.27 13.84 -0.57
N GLN A 399 -15.22 15.11 -0.18
CA GLN A 399 -16.00 15.66 0.93
C GLN A 399 -17.51 15.65 0.62
N THR A 400 -17.89 15.99 -0.60
CA THR A 400 -19.28 15.95 -1.06
C THR A 400 -19.83 14.51 -1.04
N MET A 401 -19.07 13.54 -1.54
CA MET A 401 -19.46 12.12 -1.52
C MET A 401 -19.60 11.60 -0.10
N ARG A 402 -18.64 11.90 0.81
CA ARG A 402 -18.75 11.60 2.24
C ARG A 402 -20.07 12.10 2.82
N ASP A 403 -20.39 13.37 2.57
CA ASP A 403 -21.59 14.01 3.12
C ASP A 403 -22.87 13.36 2.60
N LYS A 404 -22.94 13.08 1.29
CA LYS A 404 -24.09 12.39 0.67
C LYS A 404 -24.27 10.96 1.22
N ILE A 405 -23.18 10.19 1.37
CA ILE A 405 -23.23 8.84 1.94
C ILE A 405 -23.73 8.87 3.40
N ASN A 406 -23.18 9.78 4.20
CA ASN A 406 -23.58 9.95 5.60
C ASN A 406 -25.04 10.42 5.73
N GLN A 407 -25.52 11.30 4.84
CA GLN A 407 -26.90 11.74 4.81
C GLN A 407 -27.88 10.61 4.53
N LEU A 408 -27.52 9.65 3.64
CA LEU A 408 -28.34 8.47 3.38
C LEU A 408 -28.28 7.41 4.50
N GLY A 409 -27.33 7.51 5.43
CA GLY A 409 -27.29 6.81 6.70
C GLY A 409 -27.13 5.29 6.63
N PHE A 410 -26.65 4.72 5.51
CA PHE A 410 -26.46 3.27 5.41
C PHE A 410 -25.09 2.80 5.90
N CYS A 411 -24.10 3.69 5.98
CA CYS A 411 -22.81 3.45 6.60
C CYS A 411 -22.17 4.76 7.06
N ARG A 412 -21.13 4.67 7.89
CA ARG A 412 -20.27 5.79 8.24
C ARG A 412 -19.15 5.94 7.21
N ALA A 413 -19.10 7.09 6.57
CA ALA A 413 -18.10 7.46 5.58
C ALA A 413 -17.20 8.60 6.06
N GLU A 414 -15.92 8.57 5.66
CA GLU A 414 -14.97 9.67 5.84
C GLU A 414 -14.22 9.97 4.54
N ALA A 415 -13.84 11.25 4.37
CA ALA A 415 -12.98 11.66 3.27
C ALA A 415 -11.52 11.52 3.68
N LEU A 416 -10.64 11.10 2.76
CA LEU A 416 -9.22 10.90 3.01
C LEU A 416 -8.40 11.54 1.87
N TYR A 417 -7.59 12.56 2.20
CA TYR A 417 -6.81 13.35 1.25
C TYR A 417 -5.57 13.96 1.89
N SER A 418 -4.71 14.58 1.09
CA SER A 418 -3.47 15.22 1.54
C SER A 418 -3.60 16.74 1.47
N GLY A 419 -3.35 17.44 2.59
CA GLY A 419 -3.43 18.90 2.66
C GLY A 419 -4.85 19.44 2.56
N GLY A 420 -5.07 20.59 1.96
CA GLY A 420 -6.28 21.29 1.56
C GLY A 420 -7.63 20.83 2.13
N GLY A 421 -8.70 21.28 1.53
CA GLY A 421 -10.06 20.95 1.96
C GLY A 421 -10.92 22.19 2.08
N ARG A 422 -12.20 22.03 2.44
CA ARG A 422 -13.10 23.14 2.76
C ARG A 422 -12.58 23.93 3.98
N PRO A 423 -12.92 25.20 4.14
CA PRO A 423 -12.52 25.97 5.31
C PRO A 423 -12.83 25.22 6.62
N GLY A 424 -11.80 25.03 7.45
CA GLY A 424 -11.87 24.26 8.69
C GLY A 424 -11.71 22.74 8.57
N GLU A 425 -11.60 22.18 7.36
CA GLU A 425 -11.42 20.74 7.09
C GLU A 425 -10.05 20.41 6.48
N SER A 426 -9.02 21.19 6.76
CA SER A 426 -7.65 20.85 6.37
C SER A 426 -7.20 19.57 7.06
N MET A 427 -6.69 18.60 6.28
CA MET A 427 -6.30 17.30 6.80
C MET A 427 -4.79 17.19 6.95
N ASN A 428 -4.34 17.02 8.18
CA ASN A 428 -2.94 16.72 8.50
C ASN A 428 -2.67 15.21 8.56
N GLN A 429 -1.40 14.81 8.74
CA GLN A 429 -1.00 13.41 8.82
C GLN A 429 -1.68 12.65 9.96
N TYR A 430 -1.83 13.31 11.12
CA TYR A 430 -2.51 12.75 12.28
C TYR A 430 -3.95 12.35 11.96
N GLN A 431 -4.71 13.26 11.35
CA GLN A 431 -6.10 12.99 10.96
C GLN A 431 -6.19 11.85 9.95
N ARG A 432 -5.26 11.78 8.98
CA ARG A 432 -5.18 10.66 8.03
C ARG A 432 -4.94 9.34 8.74
N ASN A 433 -3.95 9.27 9.63
CA ASN A 433 -3.61 8.06 10.36
C ASN A 433 -4.76 7.59 11.25
N ARG A 434 -5.48 8.52 11.87
CA ARG A 434 -6.68 8.24 12.65
C ARG A 434 -7.80 7.65 11.80
N ILE A 435 -8.14 8.28 10.68
CA ILE A 435 -9.17 7.80 9.74
C ILE A 435 -8.82 6.40 9.23
N LEU A 436 -7.57 6.17 8.84
CA LEU A 436 -7.09 4.86 8.42
C LEU A 436 -7.17 3.82 9.55
N GLY A 437 -6.89 4.24 10.77
CA GLY A 437 -7.06 3.41 11.98
C GLY A 437 -8.51 3.02 12.22
N ASP A 438 -9.40 3.99 12.23
CA ASP A 438 -10.84 3.79 12.43
C ASP A 438 -11.45 2.95 11.30
N PHE A 439 -10.97 3.14 10.05
CA PHE A 439 -11.36 2.29 8.93
C PHE A 439 -10.88 0.86 9.11
N ALA A 440 -9.62 0.63 9.51
CA ALA A 440 -9.11 -0.73 9.74
C ALA A 440 -9.86 -1.48 10.84
N ASN A 441 -10.27 -0.76 11.89
CA ASN A 441 -11.00 -1.33 13.02
C ASN A 441 -12.50 -1.53 12.73
N GLY A 442 -13.01 -0.97 11.61
CA GLY A 442 -14.42 -1.06 11.23
C GLY A 442 -15.31 0.04 11.80
N ASP A 443 -14.75 1.01 12.51
CA ASP A 443 -15.48 2.19 13.02
C ASP A 443 -15.95 3.09 11.87
N ILE A 444 -15.19 3.10 10.76
CA ILE A 444 -15.55 3.69 9.48
C ILE A 444 -15.66 2.55 8.46
N ALA A 445 -16.68 2.56 7.64
CA ALA A 445 -16.93 1.50 6.69
C ALA A 445 -16.77 1.92 5.21
N CYS A 446 -16.72 3.24 4.93
CA CYS A 446 -16.51 3.79 3.60
C CYS A 446 -15.47 4.91 3.61
N LEU A 447 -14.51 4.90 2.69
CA LEU A 447 -13.55 5.97 2.48
C LEU A 447 -13.74 6.62 1.10
N CYS A 448 -13.90 7.95 1.09
CA CYS A 448 -13.86 8.76 -0.13
C CYS A 448 -12.44 9.33 -0.28
N VAL A 449 -11.68 8.95 -1.31
CA VAL A 449 -10.24 9.18 -1.36
C VAL A 449 -9.81 9.97 -2.59
N VAL A 450 -8.76 10.79 -2.43
CA VAL A 450 -8.13 11.54 -3.52
C VAL A 450 -6.63 11.32 -3.48
N ASP A 451 -6.07 10.76 -4.56
CA ASP A 451 -4.62 10.57 -4.81
C ASP A 451 -3.79 9.79 -3.75
N ILE A 452 -4.36 9.49 -2.60
CA ILE A 452 -3.63 8.87 -1.48
C ILE A 452 -3.32 7.38 -1.72
N PHE A 453 -4.16 6.70 -2.49
CA PHE A 453 -4.04 5.26 -2.72
C PHE A 453 -3.33 4.87 -4.01
N ASN A 454 -2.69 5.81 -4.70
CA ASN A 454 -1.95 5.49 -5.93
C ASN A 454 -0.73 4.61 -5.64
N GLU A 455 -0.01 4.87 -4.53
CA GLU A 455 1.15 4.08 -4.13
C GLU A 455 1.25 4.04 -2.59
N GLY A 456 1.43 2.85 -2.04
CA GLY A 456 2.01 2.71 -0.71
C GLY A 456 1.08 2.68 0.49
N ILE A 457 -0.23 2.83 0.42
CA ILE A 457 -1.10 2.67 1.61
C ILE A 457 -1.69 1.26 1.65
N ASP A 458 -1.40 0.51 2.71
CA ASP A 458 -2.03 -0.80 2.94
C ASP A 458 -3.49 -0.60 3.35
N VAL A 459 -4.39 -0.93 2.42
CA VAL A 459 -5.83 -0.85 2.66
C VAL A 459 -6.32 -2.20 3.14
N PRO A 460 -6.93 -2.25 4.32
CA PRO A 460 -7.56 -3.47 4.80
C PRO A 460 -8.69 -3.92 3.88
N ASP A 461 -9.12 -5.15 4.03
CA ASP A 461 -10.15 -5.83 3.28
C ASP A 461 -11.34 -4.97 2.86
N VAL A 462 -11.30 -4.46 1.62
CA VAL A 462 -12.45 -3.83 0.98
C VAL A 462 -13.10 -4.81 -0.01
N ASN A 463 -14.41 -4.78 -0.09
CA ASN A 463 -15.18 -5.62 -0.99
C ASN A 463 -16.10 -4.83 -1.92
N ILE A 464 -16.06 -3.49 -1.83
CA ILE A 464 -16.70 -2.59 -2.79
C ILE A 464 -15.70 -1.51 -3.20
N ILE A 465 -15.49 -1.34 -4.49
CA ILE A 465 -14.62 -0.31 -5.07
C ILE A 465 -15.46 0.55 -6.00
N VAL A 466 -15.41 1.86 -5.83
CA VAL A 466 -16.13 2.81 -6.66
C VAL A 466 -15.13 3.73 -7.34
N PHE A 467 -15.15 3.76 -8.64
CA PHE A 467 -14.34 4.65 -9.44
C PHE A 467 -15.19 5.80 -9.99
N GLN A 468 -14.90 7.01 -9.52
CA GLN A 468 -15.47 8.27 -10.03
C GLN A 468 -14.40 9.21 -10.59
N ARG A 469 -13.15 8.78 -10.57
CA ARG A 469 -12.02 9.59 -11.01
C ARG A 469 -11.62 9.22 -12.42
N VAL A 470 -11.27 10.23 -13.21
CA VAL A 470 -10.46 10.07 -14.42
C VAL A 470 -9.06 9.61 -13.99
N THR A 471 -8.74 8.34 -14.17
CA THR A 471 -7.37 7.85 -14.06
C THR A 471 -6.80 7.71 -15.46
N HIS A 472 -5.80 8.52 -15.77
CA HIS A 472 -5.18 8.52 -17.09
C HIS A 472 -4.19 7.37 -17.32
N SER A 473 -4.01 6.49 -16.35
CA SER A 473 -3.06 5.39 -16.42
C SER A 473 -3.73 4.06 -16.09
N ARG A 474 -3.68 3.12 -17.05
CA ARG A 474 -4.07 1.71 -16.88
C ARG A 474 -3.39 1.10 -15.65
N ARG A 475 -2.13 1.46 -15.41
CA ARG A 475 -1.35 1.00 -14.28
C ARG A 475 -1.98 1.41 -12.94
N ILE A 476 -2.36 2.69 -12.80
CA ILE A 476 -3.02 3.21 -11.59
C ILE A 476 -4.36 2.48 -11.36
N PHE A 477 -5.14 2.29 -12.43
CA PHE A 477 -6.40 1.54 -12.36
C PHE A 477 -6.17 0.10 -11.87
N ILE A 478 -5.21 -0.63 -12.46
CA ILE A 478 -4.87 -2.00 -12.08
C ILE A 478 -4.37 -2.07 -10.64
N GLN A 479 -3.55 -1.12 -10.21
CA GLN A 479 -3.06 -1.06 -8.83
C GLN A 479 -4.19 -0.78 -7.83
N GLN A 480 -5.10 0.13 -8.14
CA GLN A 480 -6.26 0.44 -7.30
C GLN A 480 -7.22 -0.76 -7.21
N LEU A 481 -7.54 -1.37 -8.34
CA LEU A 481 -8.37 -2.57 -8.40
C LEU A 481 -7.74 -3.73 -7.61
N GLY A 482 -6.45 -4.02 -7.85
CA GLY A 482 -5.74 -5.12 -7.20
C GLY A 482 -5.69 -5.05 -5.67
N ARG A 483 -5.84 -3.87 -5.08
CA ARG A 483 -5.92 -3.71 -3.62
C ARG A 483 -7.18 -4.34 -3.04
N GLY A 484 -8.31 -4.21 -3.74
CA GLY A 484 -9.56 -4.85 -3.35
C GLY A 484 -9.59 -6.35 -3.64
N LEU A 485 -8.74 -6.86 -4.54
CA LEU A 485 -8.80 -8.26 -4.98
C LEU A 485 -8.08 -9.26 -4.07
N ARG A 486 -7.50 -8.83 -2.96
CA ARG A 486 -6.90 -9.75 -1.99
C ARG A 486 -7.96 -10.70 -1.43
N ILE A 487 -7.66 -12.00 -1.43
CA ILE A 487 -8.54 -13.01 -0.82
C ILE A 487 -8.42 -12.89 0.70
N SER A 488 -9.58 -12.81 1.38
CA SER A 488 -9.71 -13.00 2.83
C SER A 488 -10.82 -14.01 3.14
N GLU A 489 -10.80 -14.58 4.34
CA GLU A 489 -11.71 -15.69 4.74
C GLU A 489 -13.21 -15.31 4.65
N ASP A 490 -13.53 -14.03 4.83
CA ASP A 490 -14.92 -13.52 4.83
C ASP A 490 -15.32 -12.84 3.51
N LYS A 491 -14.56 -13.04 2.41
CA LYS A 491 -14.73 -12.28 1.19
C LYS A 491 -15.03 -13.17 -0.01
N ASP A 492 -16.31 -13.27 -0.36
CA ASP A 492 -16.76 -14.07 -1.50
C ASP A 492 -16.45 -13.42 -2.84
N LYS A 493 -16.69 -12.11 -2.95
CA LYS A 493 -16.47 -11.33 -4.17
C LYS A 493 -16.16 -9.87 -3.87
N VAL A 494 -15.55 -9.20 -4.82
CA VAL A 494 -15.40 -7.74 -4.86
C VAL A 494 -16.36 -7.16 -5.88
N ILE A 495 -17.19 -6.21 -5.48
CA ILE A 495 -18.04 -5.45 -6.39
C ILE A 495 -17.27 -4.18 -6.80
N VAL A 496 -17.08 -4.01 -8.10
CA VAL A 496 -16.49 -2.81 -8.68
C VAL A 496 -17.57 -2.02 -9.39
N LEU A 497 -17.79 -0.79 -8.93
CA LEU A 497 -18.68 0.16 -9.58
C LEU A 497 -17.82 1.19 -10.32
N ASP A 498 -17.78 1.11 -11.64
CA ASP A 498 -17.00 2.00 -12.47
C ASP A 498 -17.90 2.97 -13.22
N PHE A 499 -17.89 4.22 -12.77
CA PHE A 499 -18.61 5.32 -13.42
C PHE A 499 -17.67 5.95 -14.43
N VAL A 500 -17.88 5.59 -15.69
CA VAL A 500 -16.99 5.96 -16.77
C VAL A 500 -16.96 7.48 -16.93
N SER A 501 -15.85 8.05 -16.58
CA SER A 501 -15.52 9.47 -16.78
C SER A 501 -14.32 9.65 -17.74
N ASP A 502 -13.80 8.53 -18.28
CA ASP A 502 -12.71 8.49 -19.25
C ASP A 502 -12.90 7.31 -20.19
N ILE A 503 -12.88 7.59 -21.49
CA ILE A 503 -13.08 6.59 -22.54
C ILE A 503 -12.02 5.48 -22.52
N ARG A 504 -10.78 5.79 -22.13
CA ARG A 504 -9.68 4.81 -22.00
C ARG A 504 -9.96 3.78 -20.93
N ARG A 505 -10.66 4.17 -19.87
CA ARG A 505 -11.04 3.30 -18.78
C ARG A 505 -12.14 2.32 -19.21
N PHE A 506 -13.04 2.78 -20.06
CA PHE A 506 -14.02 1.93 -20.70
C PHE A 506 -13.32 0.86 -21.57
N ALA A 507 -12.30 1.25 -22.36
CA ALA A 507 -11.47 0.33 -23.13
C ALA A 507 -10.81 -0.74 -22.27
N ALA A 508 -10.15 -0.34 -21.20
CA ALA A 508 -9.48 -1.26 -20.25
C ALA A 508 -10.47 -2.28 -19.63
N GLY A 509 -11.71 -1.85 -19.35
CA GLY A 509 -12.76 -2.73 -18.83
C GLY A 509 -13.21 -3.76 -19.86
N ILE A 510 -13.35 -3.38 -21.13
CA ILE A 510 -13.67 -4.30 -22.23
C ILE A 510 -12.52 -5.30 -22.43
N GLU A 511 -11.29 -4.84 -22.48
CA GLU A 511 -10.12 -5.72 -22.64
C GLU A 511 -10.03 -6.75 -21.50
N LEU A 512 -10.31 -6.34 -20.27
CA LEU A 512 -10.35 -7.27 -19.13
C LEU A 512 -11.45 -8.33 -19.31
N LYS A 513 -12.65 -7.93 -19.79
CA LYS A 513 -13.73 -8.86 -20.10
C LYS A 513 -13.32 -9.86 -21.16
N ASP A 514 -12.77 -9.39 -22.28
CA ASP A 514 -12.39 -10.25 -23.40
C ASP A 514 -11.31 -11.25 -23.02
N LYS A 515 -10.27 -10.83 -22.31
CA LYS A 515 -9.22 -11.72 -21.80
C LYS A 515 -9.74 -12.78 -20.81
N LEU A 516 -10.80 -12.48 -20.05
CA LEU A 516 -11.44 -13.43 -19.17
C LEU A 516 -12.32 -14.45 -19.92
N GLU A 517 -12.87 -14.08 -21.09
CA GLU A 517 -13.73 -14.93 -21.90
C GLU A 517 -12.96 -15.81 -22.92
N GLU A 518 -11.75 -15.43 -23.35
CA GLU A 518 -10.93 -16.09 -24.38
C GLU A 518 -10.14 -17.34 -23.94
N GLY A 519 -10.50 -18.04 -22.87
CA GLY A 519 -9.79 -19.26 -22.45
C GLY A 519 -10.29 -20.55 -23.15
N PRO A 520 -9.40 -21.54 -23.47
CA PRO A 520 -9.78 -22.82 -24.09
C PRO A 520 -10.70 -23.67 -23.18
N ASN A 521 -10.76 -23.42 -21.91
CA ASN A 521 -11.75 -23.92 -21.00
C ASN A 521 -12.70 -22.77 -20.65
N ARG A 522 -13.93 -22.83 -21.14
CA ARG A 522 -15.05 -22.03 -20.62
C ARG A 522 -15.30 -22.42 -19.17
N ILE A 523 -14.40 -22.10 -18.28
CA ILE A 523 -14.69 -22.04 -16.87
C ILE A 523 -15.62 -20.84 -16.77
N SER A 524 -16.87 -21.09 -16.41
CA SER A 524 -17.80 -20.05 -16.00
C SER A 524 -17.18 -19.39 -14.77
N LEU A 525 -16.32 -18.39 -15.02
CA LEU A 525 -15.80 -17.57 -13.96
C LEU A 525 -16.99 -16.80 -13.40
N PRO A 526 -17.15 -16.74 -12.08
CA PRO A 526 -18.19 -15.92 -11.45
C PRO A 526 -17.93 -14.42 -11.66
N ASN A 527 -16.93 -14.06 -12.42
CA ASN A 527 -16.52 -12.69 -12.75
C ASN A 527 -17.40 -12.15 -13.85
N LYS A 528 -18.38 -11.34 -13.48
CA LYS A 528 -19.32 -10.74 -14.40
C LYS A 528 -18.88 -9.31 -14.72
N VAL A 529 -18.44 -9.07 -15.95
CA VAL A 529 -18.35 -7.71 -16.48
C VAL A 529 -19.73 -7.36 -17.05
N THR A 530 -20.42 -6.43 -16.40
CA THR A 530 -21.76 -6.01 -16.81
C THR A 530 -21.69 -4.55 -17.25
N PHE A 531 -22.13 -4.30 -18.48
CA PHE A 531 -22.31 -2.93 -18.98
C PHE A 531 -23.76 -2.54 -18.70
N MET A 532 -23.98 -1.52 -17.89
CA MET A 532 -25.32 -1.00 -17.58
C MET A 532 -25.46 0.41 -18.12
N ARG A 533 -26.55 0.63 -18.82
CA ARG A 533 -27.10 1.95 -19.15
C ARG A 533 -28.43 2.09 -18.41
N ILE A 534 -28.69 3.24 -17.81
CA ILE A 534 -30.02 3.52 -17.23
C ILE A 534 -30.96 3.75 -18.41
N GLY A 535 -31.72 2.72 -18.79
CA GLY A 535 -32.78 2.84 -19.75
C GLY A 535 -32.85 1.79 -20.84
N GLU A 536 -31.78 1.36 -21.51
CA GLU A 536 -31.84 0.39 -22.62
C GLU A 536 -30.52 -0.37 -22.83
N GLU A 537 -30.61 -1.68 -23.16
CA GLU A 537 -29.50 -2.48 -23.69
C GLU A 537 -29.42 -2.26 -25.20
N ASP A 538 -28.43 -1.52 -25.69
CA ASP A 538 -28.19 -1.33 -27.11
C ASP A 538 -26.87 -1.98 -27.54
N ALA A 539 -26.97 -3.17 -28.13
CA ALA A 539 -25.83 -3.97 -28.62
C ALA A 539 -25.02 -3.26 -29.70
N ALA A 540 -25.66 -2.38 -30.49
CA ALA A 540 -24.99 -1.62 -31.56
C ALA A 540 -24.03 -0.55 -30.98
N VAL A 541 -24.39 0.04 -29.86
CA VAL A 541 -23.54 1.02 -29.15
C VAL A 541 -22.34 0.34 -28.50
N GLU A 542 -22.52 -0.85 -27.94
CA GLU A 542 -21.42 -1.65 -27.39
C GLU A 542 -20.43 -2.06 -28.49
N SER A 543 -20.91 -2.55 -29.64
CA SER A 543 -20.06 -2.91 -30.81
C SER A 543 -19.28 -1.71 -31.32
N PHE A 544 -19.95 -0.57 -31.48
CA PHE A 544 -19.30 0.66 -31.93
C PHE A 544 -18.20 1.13 -30.98
N LEU A 545 -18.48 1.15 -29.66
CA LEU A 545 -17.48 1.54 -28.67
C LEU A 545 -16.31 0.55 -28.65
N ARG A 546 -16.57 -0.74 -28.83
CA ARG A 546 -15.52 -1.76 -28.89
C ARG A 546 -14.56 -1.53 -30.05
N GLU A 547 -15.07 -1.33 -31.26
CA GLU A 547 -14.28 -1.03 -32.48
C GLU A 547 -13.48 0.27 -32.32
N TRP A 548 -14.10 1.31 -31.74
CA TRP A 548 -13.42 2.59 -31.52
C TRP A 548 -12.34 2.50 -30.46
N LEU A 549 -12.54 1.66 -29.44
CA LEU A 549 -11.61 1.47 -28.34
C LEU A 549 -10.42 0.58 -28.71
N GLU A 550 -10.56 -0.33 -29.68
CA GLU A 550 -9.44 -1.06 -30.25
C GLU A 550 -8.45 -0.09 -30.92
N ASP A 551 -8.94 0.96 -31.57
CA ASP A 551 -8.10 2.04 -32.10
C ASP A 551 -7.45 2.90 -31.03
N VAL A 552 -8.06 3.07 -29.84
CA VAL A 552 -7.53 3.85 -28.72
C VAL A 552 -6.46 3.09 -27.95
N VAL A 553 -6.61 1.78 -27.79
CA VAL A 553 -5.61 0.93 -27.12
C VAL A 553 -4.29 0.93 -27.89
N ALA A 554 -4.34 1.00 -29.21
CA ALA A 554 -3.14 1.11 -30.06
C ALA A 554 -2.39 2.45 -29.88
N ILE A 555 -3.01 3.45 -29.24
CA ILE A 555 -2.47 4.81 -29.04
C ILE A 555 -1.92 4.99 -27.59
N GLU A 556 -2.17 4.05 -26.67
CA GLU A 556 -1.69 4.12 -25.27
C GLU A 556 -0.15 4.12 -25.12
N GLU A 557 0.58 3.83 -26.19
CA GLU A 557 2.05 3.87 -26.23
C GLU A 557 2.62 5.24 -26.61
N ALA A 558 1.79 6.23 -26.91
CA ALA A 558 2.22 7.58 -27.30
C ALA A 558 1.87 8.63 -26.23
N ASP A 559 2.77 9.61 -26.11
CA ASP A 559 2.76 10.75 -25.18
C ASP A 559 1.36 11.35 -24.92
N GLU A 560 1.00 11.55 -23.63
CA GLU A 560 -0.35 11.98 -23.17
C GLU A 560 -0.84 13.29 -23.79
N ASP A 561 0.05 14.17 -24.25
CA ASP A 561 -0.28 15.45 -24.87
C ASP A 561 -0.29 15.41 -26.42
N ALA A 562 0.21 14.36 -27.05
CA ALA A 562 0.43 14.31 -28.50
C ALA A 562 -0.57 13.41 -29.27
N SER A 563 -1.36 12.58 -28.59
CA SER A 563 -2.25 11.62 -29.27
C SER A 563 -3.58 12.26 -29.67
N VAL A 564 -3.86 12.21 -30.96
CA VAL A 564 -5.11 12.69 -31.56
C VAL A 564 -5.99 11.48 -31.87
N LEU A 565 -7.12 11.35 -31.17
CA LEU A 565 -8.13 10.32 -31.44
C LEU A 565 -8.96 10.67 -32.68
N LYS A 566 -9.11 9.73 -33.58
CA LYS A 566 -9.99 9.86 -34.76
C LYS A 566 -11.18 8.93 -34.59
N PHE A 567 -12.39 9.48 -34.72
CA PHE A 567 -13.61 8.68 -34.77
C PHE A 567 -13.74 7.97 -36.12
N PRO A 568 -14.00 6.65 -36.13
CA PRO A 568 -14.19 5.94 -37.39
C PRO A 568 -15.42 6.45 -38.15
N PRO A 569 -15.38 6.48 -39.50
CA PRO A 569 -16.48 7.02 -40.29
C PRO A 569 -17.75 6.16 -40.31
N SER A 570 -17.67 4.91 -39.87
CA SER A 570 -18.71 3.88 -40.04
C SER A 570 -19.66 3.71 -38.84
N ALA A 571 -19.62 4.60 -37.87
CA ALA A 571 -20.25 4.37 -36.58
C ALA A 571 -21.74 4.80 -36.46
N VAL A 572 -22.40 5.12 -37.56
CA VAL A 572 -23.85 5.42 -37.58
C VAL A 572 -24.50 4.78 -38.80
N HIS A 573 -25.12 3.66 -38.60
CA HIS A 573 -26.27 3.20 -39.35
C HIS A 573 -27.26 2.52 -38.42
#